data_c5b59bdacb78b5789260319350acdb60
#
_entry.id   c5b59bdacb78b5789260319350acdb60
#
_cell.length_a   1.000
_cell.length_b   1.000
_cell.length_c   1.000
_cell.angle_alpha   90.00
_cell.angle_beta   90.00
_cell.angle_gamma   90.00
#
_symmetry.space_group_name_H-M   'P 1'
#
loop_
_entity.id
_entity.type
_entity.pdbx_description
1 polymer ?
#
loop_
_entity_poly.entity_id
_entity_poly.type
_entity_poly.pdbx_seq_one_letter_code
_entity_poly.pdbx_strand_id
1 'polypeptide(L)'
;MNQDDRILEARGITPAQVETQLRQLRAGFPWLRIESPATPGNGILCPDAAARERYVKIWNDYLADGAKVVKMVPASGAASRMFKNLFAFVSGDSAEPDTPFMRDFFAGMADFPFFSILDDKCRELYGLGIKELVDARRHRDVVAALIMEQGLNYGAWPKALLPFHRHDGKLRTALEEHLAEGAQYAAGADGVVRLHFTVSTEHIPAVKALIEKAVPALEQEYGCRYDISLSVQKPSTDTVALGPDGQLYRENGEIFFRPGGHGALIENLGEIDGDVIFIKNIDNVVPDSRRASTIEYKKALGGVLVETRRQIDHWLGLLRTSLPSRPVLNEILDFLRDTLFIRVPGASAMDD
;
A
#
# COMPACT_ATOMS: atom_id res chain seq x y z
N MET A 1 20.46 32.26 11.82
CA MET A 1 19.65 31.25 11.13
C MET A 1 18.57 31.98 10.37
N ASN A 2 18.53 31.87 9.04
CA ASN A 2 17.52 32.51 8.22
C ASN A 2 16.17 31.77 8.34
N GLN A 3 15.11 32.25 7.69
CA GLN A 3 13.78 31.65 7.75
C GLN A 3 13.77 30.22 7.15
N ASP A 4 14.48 30.04 6.02
CA ASP A 4 14.59 28.74 5.35
C ASP A 4 15.27 27.71 6.26
N ASP A 5 16.35 28.08 6.93
CA ASP A 5 17.07 27.17 7.84
C ASP A 5 16.15 26.65 8.94
N ARG A 6 15.29 27.51 9.50
CA ARG A 6 14.31 27.10 10.54
C ARG A 6 13.25 26.16 10.00
N ILE A 7 12.76 26.40 8.78
CA ILE A 7 11.77 25.54 8.13
C ILE A 7 12.38 24.16 7.84
N LEU A 8 13.60 24.13 7.34
CA LEU A 8 14.31 22.88 7.05
C LEU A 8 14.60 22.09 8.32
N GLU A 9 15.11 22.75 9.37
CA GLU A 9 15.39 22.12 10.66
C GLU A 9 14.13 21.51 11.29
N ALA A 10 13.01 22.27 11.28
CA ALA A 10 11.73 21.79 11.80
C ALA A 10 11.19 20.55 11.05
N ARG A 11 11.61 20.34 9.79
CA ARG A 11 11.26 19.16 8.98
C ARG A 11 12.29 18.04 9.05
N GLY A 12 13.45 18.27 9.66
CA GLY A 12 14.56 17.33 9.64
C GLY A 12 15.24 17.21 8.28
N ILE A 13 15.15 18.25 7.44
CA ILE A 13 15.76 18.33 6.10
C ILE A 13 17.02 19.19 6.19
N THR A 14 18.13 18.72 5.63
CA THR A 14 19.36 19.49 5.57
C THR A 14 19.43 20.34 4.30
N PRO A 15 20.12 21.50 4.29
CA PRO A 15 20.37 22.28 3.07
C PRO A 15 21.03 21.45 1.96
N ALA A 16 21.92 20.52 2.31
CA ALA A 16 22.58 19.63 1.35
C ALA A 16 21.60 18.67 0.66
N GLN A 17 20.56 18.19 1.37
CA GLN A 17 19.49 17.40 0.76
C GLN A 17 18.69 18.22 -0.24
N VAL A 18 18.32 19.46 0.10
CA VAL A 18 17.62 20.37 -0.81
C VAL A 18 18.45 20.61 -2.09
N GLU A 19 19.73 20.91 -1.94
CA GLU A 19 20.63 21.14 -3.08
C GLU A 19 20.77 19.90 -3.96
N THR A 20 20.84 18.71 -3.34
CA THR A 20 20.87 17.43 -4.07
C THR A 20 19.59 17.20 -4.85
N GLN A 21 18.42 17.43 -4.24
CA GLN A 21 17.13 17.32 -4.91
C GLN A 21 17.01 18.31 -6.09
N LEU A 22 17.40 19.56 -5.89
CA LEU A 22 17.39 20.57 -6.95
C LEU A 22 18.29 20.18 -8.13
N ARG A 23 19.49 19.68 -7.85
CA ARG A 23 20.41 19.17 -8.88
C ARG A 23 19.79 18.02 -9.67
N GLN A 24 19.17 17.05 -8.98
CA GLN A 24 18.51 15.92 -9.60
C GLN A 24 17.30 16.34 -10.46
N LEU A 25 16.48 17.28 -9.94
CA LEU A 25 15.32 17.81 -10.67
C LEU A 25 15.73 18.57 -11.93
N ARG A 26 16.86 19.31 -11.90
CA ARG A 26 17.40 20.03 -13.07
C ARG A 26 18.03 19.10 -14.09
N ALA A 27 18.82 18.13 -13.64
CA ALA A 27 19.53 17.21 -14.52
C ALA A 27 18.63 16.08 -15.09
N GLY A 28 17.51 15.81 -14.42
CA GLY A 28 16.72 14.59 -14.63
C GLY A 28 17.43 13.37 -14.06
N PHE A 29 16.75 12.23 -14.17
CA PHE A 29 17.30 10.94 -13.77
C PHE A 29 17.79 10.17 -15.01
N PRO A 30 18.88 9.40 -14.89
CA PRO A 30 19.35 8.57 -16.00
C PRO A 30 18.28 7.54 -16.39
N TRP A 31 18.14 7.29 -17.67
CA TRP A 31 17.23 6.25 -18.15
C TRP A 31 17.66 4.88 -17.64
N LEU A 32 16.68 4.11 -17.15
CA LEU A 32 16.92 2.72 -16.78
C LEU A 32 17.25 1.91 -18.04
N ARG A 33 18.28 1.08 -17.94
CA ARG A 33 18.58 0.09 -19.00
C ARG A 33 17.65 -1.10 -18.78
N ILE A 34 16.56 -1.13 -19.54
CA ILE A 34 15.60 -2.24 -19.53
C ILE A 34 16.03 -3.23 -20.63
N GLU A 35 16.28 -4.48 -20.25
CA GLU A 35 16.68 -5.53 -21.20
C GLU A 35 15.46 -6.16 -21.88
N SER A 36 14.46 -6.56 -21.08
CA SER A 36 13.24 -7.19 -21.57
C SER A 36 12.12 -7.10 -20.52
N PRO A 37 10.85 -7.26 -20.89
CA PRO A 37 9.78 -7.45 -19.92
C PRO A 37 9.96 -8.77 -19.19
N ALA A 38 9.62 -8.81 -17.89
CA ALA A 38 9.57 -10.05 -17.13
C ALA A 38 8.40 -10.93 -17.64
N THR A 39 8.68 -12.19 -17.90
CA THR A 39 7.70 -13.18 -18.35
C THR A 39 7.83 -14.49 -17.56
N PRO A 40 6.83 -15.40 -17.58
CA PRO A 40 6.97 -16.72 -16.99
C PRO A 40 8.24 -17.44 -17.48
N GLY A 41 9.05 -17.91 -16.54
CA GLY A 41 10.35 -18.53 -16.83
C GLY A 41 11.50 -17.55 -17.13
N ASN A 42 11.20 -16.25 -17.22
CA ASN A 42 12.20 -15.19 -17.36
C ASN A 42 11.83 -13.99 -16.47
N GLY A 43 12.17 -14.07 -15.18
CA GLY A 43 11.91 -13.02 -14.20
C GLY A 43 10.58 -13.16 -13.45
N ILE A 44 9.65 -14.03 -13.89
CA ILE A 44 8.42 -14.36 -13.16
C ILE A 44 8.48 -15.83 -12.74
N LEU A 45 8.43 -16.06 -11.43
CA LEU A 45 8.33 -17.40 -10.86
C LEU A 45 6.87 -17.89 -10.93
N CYS A 46 6.63 -19.00 -11.63
CA CYS A 46 5.33 -19.64 -11.75
C CYS A 46 5.36 -21.05 -11.12
N PRO A 47 5.25 -21.18 -9.79
CA PRO A 47 5.29 -22.49 -9.14
C PRO A 47 4.05 -23.32 -9.51
N ASP A 48 4.26 -24.60 -9.79
CA ASP A 48 3.16 -25.57 -9.91
C ASP A 48 2.47 -25.83 -8.56
N ALA A 49 1.46 -26.68 -8.53
CA ALA A 49 0.70 -26.94 -7.31
C ALA A 49 1.58 -27.52 -6.18
N ALA A 50 2.46 -28.47 -6.51
CA ALA A 50 3.33 -29.11 -5.52
C ALA A 50 4.36 -28.12 -4.95
N ALA A 51 4.95 -27.29 -5.79
CA ALA A 51 5.87 -26.25 -5.36
C ALA A 51 5.16 -25.19 -4.50
N ARG A 52 3.92 -24.81 -4.84
CA ARG A 52 3.14 -23.87 -3.98
C ARG A 52 2.85 -24.47 -2.61
N GLU A 53 2.40 -25.71 -2.54
CA GLU A 53 2.17 -26.40 -1.26
C GLU A 53 3.45 -26.46 -0.42
N ARG A 54 4.59 -26.76 -1.03
CA ARG A 54 5.90 -26.75 -0.37
C ARG A 54 6.24 -25.37 0.20
N TYR A 55 6.05 -24.30 -0.57
CA TYR A 55 6.29 -22.93 -0.10
C TYR A 55 5.32 -22.52 1.02
N VAL A 56 4.05 -22.88 0.90
CA VAL A 56 3.06 -22.64 1.96
C VAL A 56 3.47 -23.36 3.25
N LYS A 57 3.97 -24.61 3.15
CA LYS A 57 4.48 -25.35 4.30
C LYS A 57 5.70 -24.64 4.91
N ILE A 58 6.69 -24.23 4.11
CA ILE A 58 7.89 -23.50 4.59
C ILE A 58 7.47 -22.25 5.36
N TRP A 59 6.47 -21.52 4.86
CA TRP A 59 5.95 -20.33 5.53
C TRP A 59 5.27 -20.67 6.85
N ASN A 60 4.41 -21.67 6.88
CA ASN A 60 3.73 -22.08 8.10
C ASN A 60 4.71 -22.58 9.17
N ASP A 61 5.73 -23.35 8.77
CA ASP A 61 6.81 -23.81 9.66
C ASP A 61 7.59 -22.61 10.23
N TYR A 62 7.92 -21.64 9.38
CA TYR A 62 8.62 -20.41 9.79
C TYR A 62 7.83 -19.58 10.82
N LEU A 63 6.51 -19.48 10.66
CA LEU A 63 5.64 -18.84 11.66
C LEU A 63 5.62 -19.65 12.98
N ALA A 64 5.54 -20.99 12.88
CA ALA A 64 5.51 -21.88 14.04
C ALA A 64 6.83 -21.84 14.85
N ASP A 65 7.96 -21.58 14.18
CA ASP A 65 9.28 -21.36 14.80
C ASP A 65 9.40 -20.02 15.54
N GLY A 66 8.33 -19.20 15.57
CA GLY A 66 8.27 -17.97 16.34
C GLY A 66 8.70 -16.72 15.60
N ALA A 67 8.77 -16.75 14.26
CA ALA A 67 9.12 -15.58 13.46
C ALA A 67 8.12 -14.43 13.68
N LYS A 68 8.65 -13.21 13.84
CA LYS A 68 7.88 -11.98 13.99
C LYS A 68 7.54 -11.42 12.61
N VAL A 69 6.29 -11.57 12.22
CA VAL A 69 5.79 -11.07 10.94
C VAL A 69 4.93 -9.84 11.16
N VAL A 70 5.17 -8.80 10.35
CA VAL A 70 4.38 -7.56 10.38
C VAL A 70 3.79 -7.30 8.99
N LYS A 71 2.54 -6.87 8.95
CA LYS A 71 1.90 -6.38 7.73
C LYS A 71 1.88 -4.86 7.74
N MET A 72 2.68 -4.24 6.89
CA MET A 72 2.70 -2.78 6.70
C MET A 72 1.72 -2.39 5.59
N VAL A 73 0.85 -1.44 5.91
CA VAL A 73 -0.17 -0.94 4.99
C VAL A 73 -0.05 0.58 4.84
N PRO A 74 0.50 1.08 3.72
CA PRO A 74 0.40 2.49 3.37
C PRO A 74 -1.06 2.93 3.23
N ALA A 75 -1.56 3.75 4.17
CA ALA A 75 -2.97 4.13 4.27
C ALA A 75 -3.21 5.65 4.32
N SER A 76 -2.17 6.47 4.18
CA SER A 76 -2.26 7.94 4.16
C SER A 76 -2.87 8.52 2.88
N GLY A 77 -3.04 7.70 1.84
CA GLY A 77 -3.57 8.16 0.55
C GLY A 77 -5.01 8.66 0.66
N ALA A 78 -5.22 9.96 0.38
CA ALA A 78 -6.56 10.52 0.27
C ALA A 78 -7.35 9.88 -0.88
N ALA A 79 -8.66 9.70 -0.69
CA ALA A 79 -9.54 9.19 -1.74
C ALA A 79 -9.82 10.22 -2.85
N SER A 80 -9.28 11.44 -2.76
CA SER A 80 -9.51 12.53 -3.71
C SER A 80 -9.24 12.17 -5.18
N ARG A 81 -8.18 11.37 -5.44
CA ARG A 81 -7.91 10.89 -6.80
C ARG A 81 -8.97 9.90 -7.30
N MET A 82 -9.51 9.07 -6.44
CA MET A 82 -10.57 8.10 -6.74
C MET A 82 -11.86 8.84 -7.11
N PHE A 83 -12.16 9.93 -6.42
CA PHE A 83 -13.37 10.73 -6.62
C PHE A 83 -13.18 11.94 -7.55
N LYS A 84 -12.04 12.06 -8.24
CA LYS A 84 -11.74 13.21 -9.13
C LYS A 84 -12.86 13.53 -10.10
N ASN A 85 -13.41 12.52 -10.77
CA ASN A 85 -14.48 12.71 -11.77
C ASN A 85 -15.80 13.10 -11.11
N LEU A 86 -16.06 12.63 -9.88
CA LEU A 86 -17.26 13.01 -9.13
C LEU A 86 -17.16 14.46 -8.66
N PHE A 87 -16.00 14.90 -8.19
CA PHE A 87 -15.76 16.32 -7.87
C PHE A 87 -15.92 17.22 -9.10
N ALA A 88 -15.36 16.81 -10.25
CA ALA A 88 -15.51 17.53 -11.49
C ALA A 88 -16.98 17.62 -11.93
N PHE A 89 -17.77 16.57 -11.71
CA PHE A 89 -19.19 16.56 -12.01
C PHE A 89 -20.01 17.49 -11.10
N VAL A 90 -19.72 17.50 -9.80
CA VAL A 90 -20.41 18.39 -8.84
C VAL A 90 -20.10 19.85 -9.10
N SER A 91 -18.85 20.19 -9.42
CA SER A 91 -18.40 21.57 -9.67
C SER A 91 -18.55 22.04 -11.12
N GLY A 92 -18.86 21.15 -12.06
CA GLY A 92 -19.03 21.47 -13.48
C GLY A 92 -20.39 22.06 -13.81
N ASP A 93 -20.61 22.44 -15.07
CA ASP A 93 -21.86 23.04 -15.54
C ASP A 93 -22.94 22.00 -15.89
N SER A 94 -22.56 20.80 -16.33
CA SER A 94 -23.50 19.74 -16.71
C SER A 94 -24.19 19.14 -15.48
N ALA A 95 -25.50 19.05 -15.53
CA ALA A 95 -26.30 18.35 -14.50
C ALA A 95 -26.56 16.87 -14.86
N GLU A 96 -26.26 16.47 -16.09
CA GLU A 96 -26.50 15.12 -16.62
C GLU A 96 -25.18 14.31 -16.65
N PRO A 97 -25.22 12.99 -16.46
CA PRO A 97 -24.06 12.10 -16.51
C PRO A 97 -23.58 11.88 -17.96
N ASP A 98 -23.04 12.92 -18.59
CA ASP A 98 -22.67 12.98 -19.99
C ASP A 98 -21.32 12.33 -20.32
N THR A 99 -20.45 12.10 -19.33
CA THR A 99 -19.19 11.37 -19.52
C THR A 99 -19.38 9.85 -19.42
N PRO A 100 -18.56 9.02 -20.09
CA PRO A 100 -18.61 7.57 -19.93
C PRO A 100 -18.49 7.14 -18.46
N PHE A 101 -17.55 7.73 -17.72
CA PHE A 101 -17.38 7.45 -16.30
C PHE A 101 -18.66 7.70 -15.49
N MET A 102 -19.33 8.84 -15.69
CA MET A 102 -20.55 9.17 -14.94
C MET A 102 -21.72 8.26 -15.30
N ARG A 103 -21.84 7.87 -16.57
CA ARG A 103 -22.87 6.90 -17.00
C ARG A 103 -22.65 5.54 -16.33
N ASP A 104 -21.41 5.04 -16.36
CA ASP A 104 -21.06 3.76 -15.73
C ASP A 104 -21.25 3.82 -14.21
N PHE A 105 -20.90 4.94 -13.58
CA PHE A 105 -21.09 5.16 -12.16
C PHE A 105 -22.56 5.06 -11.75
N PHE A 106 -23.48 5.72 -12.46
CA PHE A 106 -24.91 5.64 -12.16
C PHE A 106 -25.52 4.28 -12.54
N ALA A 107 -25.08 3.67 -13.63
CA ALA A 107 -25.56 2.35 -14.04
C ALA A 107 -25.16 1.26 -13.03
N GLY A 108 -23.95 1.32 -12.47
CA GLY A 108 -23.44 0.35 -11.50
C GLY A 108 -23.69 0.74 -10.03
N MET A 109 -24.42 1.83 -9.76
CA MET A 109 -24.51 2.40 -8.41
C MET A 109 -25.09 1.43 -7.37
N ALA A 110 -26.04 0.60 -7.76
CA ALA A 110 -26.67 -0.38 -6.88
C ALA A 110 -25.72 -1.48 -6.39
N ASP A 111 -24.63 -1.71 -7.12
CA ASP A 111 -23.63 -2.71 -6.80
C ASP A 111 -22.58 -2.21 -5.78
N PHE A 112 -22.51 -0.90 -5.56
CA PHE A 112 -21.57 -0.36 -4.57
C PHE A 112 -21.95 -0.76 -3.14
N PRO A 113 -20.96 -1.14 -2.31
CA PRO A 113 -21.21 -1.57 -0.93
C PRO A 113 -21.99 -0.52 -0.12
N PHE A 114 -21.72 0.74 -0.36
CA PHE A 114 -22.32 1.89 0.35
C PHE A 114 -23.67 2.35 -0.20
N PHE A 115 -24.26 1.67 -1.18
CA PHE A 115 -25.52 2.12 -1.83
C PHE A 115 -26.63 2.43 -0.82
N SER A 116 -26.88 1.51 0.13
CA SER A 116 -27.96 1.70 1.12
C SER A 116 -27.71 2.91 2.04
N ILE A 117 -26.48 3.09 2.48
CA ILE A 117 -26.12 4.25 3.34
C ILE A 117 -26.25 5.54 2.54
N LEU A 118 -25.89 5.53 1.26
CA LEU A 118 -26.07 6.70 0.40
C LEU A 118 -27.55 7.01 0.14
N ASP A 119 -28.38 5.98 -0.08
CA ASP A 119 -29.83 6.16 -0.26
C ASP A 119 -30.48 6.78 0.98
N ASP A 120 -30.14 6.27 2.17
CA ASP A 120 -30.58 6.82 3.45
C ASP A 120 -30.11 8.28 3.63
N LYS A 121 -28.86 8.59 3.27
CA LYS A 121 -28.33 9.95 3.33
C LYS A 121 -29.02 10.89 2.31
N CYS A 122 -29.35 10.42 1.14
CA CYS A 122 -30.13 11.19 0.19
C CYS A 122 -31.54 11.49 0.72
N ARG A 123 -32.21 10.53 1.37
CA ARG A 123 -33.52 10.75 2.01
C ARG A 123 -33.43 11.76 3.16
N GLU A 124 -32.38 11.68 3.97
CA GLU A 124 -32.11 12.64 5.05
C GLU A 124 -31.95 14.07 4.51
N LEU A 125 -31.13 14.26 3.47
CA LEU A 125 -30.79 15.58 2.95
C LEU A 125 -31.85 16.19 2.05
N TYR A 126 -32.51 15.36 1.24
CA TYR A 126 -33.36 15.85 0.14
C TYR A 126 -34.81 15.34 0.20
N GLY A 127 -35.14 14.49 1.17
CA GLY A 127 -36.47 13.86 1.27
C GLY A 127 -36.76 12.80 0.21
N LEU A 128 -35.80 12.46 -0.62
CA LEU A 128 -35.90 11.55 -1.76
C LEU A 128 -34.74 10.55 -1.75
N GLY A 129 -34.99 9.30 -2.13
CA GLY A 129 -33.95 8.30 -2.33
C GLY A 129 -33.21 8.48 -3.65
N ILE A 130 -32.15 7.70 -3.84
CA ILE A 130 -31.29 7.77 -5.05
C ILE A 130 -32.11 7.61 -6.33
N LYS A 131 -32.99 6.61 -6.39
CA LYS A 131 -33.80 6.36 -7.56
C LYS A 131 -34.68 7.56 -7.91
N GLU A 132 -35.37 8.12 -6.93
CA GLU A 132 -36.24 9.28 -7.05
C GLU A 132 -35.49 10.53 -7.52
N LEU A 133 -34.27 10.74 -6.96
CA LEU A 133 -33.39 11.83 -7.38
C LEU A 133 -32.92 11.66 -8.83
N VAL A 134 -32.55 10.46 -9.24
CA VAL A 134 -32.13 10.16 -10.63
C VAL A 134 -33.30 10.34 -11.60
N ASP A 135 -34.50 9.84 -11.27
CA ASP A 135 -35.71 10.02 -12.09
C ASP A 135 -36.09 11.52 -12.23
N ALA A 136 -35.81 12.32 -11.20
CA ALA A 136 -35.97 13.77 -11.20
C ALA A 136 -34.78 14.54 -11.83
N ARG A 137 -33.79 13.87 -12.45
CA ARG A 137 -32.55 14.41 -13.03
C ARG A 137 -31.70 15.21 -12.05
N ARG A 138 -31.78 14.87 -10.77
CA ARG A 138 -30.99 15.47 -9.68
C ARG A 138 -29.71 14.68 -9.39
N HIS A 139 -28.98 14.29 -10.44
CA HIS A 139 -27.77 13.48 -10.34
C HIS A 139 -26.68 14.11 -9.49
N ARG A 140 -26.54 15.46 -9.53
CA ARG A 140 -25.56 16.18 -8.70
C ARG A 140 -25.83 16.02 -7.21
N ASP A 141 -27.08 15.97 -6.78
CA ASP A 141 -27.44 15.83 -5.37
C ASP A 141 -27.00 14.47 -4.85
N VAL A 142 -27.17 13.41 -5.64
CA VAL A 142 -26.68 12.07 -5.29
C VAL A 142 -25.16 12.05 -5.12
N VAL A 143 -24.43 12.66 -6.05
CA VAL A 143 -22.98 12.72 -5.98
C VAL A 143 -22.53 13.61 -4.82
N ALA A 144 -23.19 14.75 -4.60
CA ALA A 144 -22.90 15.63 -3.46
C ALA A 144 -23.14 14.92 -2.12
N ALA A 145 -24.22 14.16 -1.99
CA ALA A 145 -24.50 13.34 -0.80
C ALA A 145 -23.41 12.28 -0.55
N LEU A 146 -22.73 11.80 -1.60
CA LEU A 146 -21.63 10.85 -1.42
C LEU A 146 -20.32 11.52 -0.97
N ILE A 147 -19.90 12.60 -1.66
CA ILE A 147 -18.51 13.10 -1.53
C ILE A 147 -18.36 14.35 -0.66
N MET A 148 -19.43 15.15 -0.48
CA MET A 148 -19.35 16.43 0.21
C MET A 148 -19.58 16.29 1.73
N GLU A 149 -19.15 17.30 2.49
CA GLU A 149 -19.17 17.32 3.95
C GLU A 149 -20.58 17.14 4.56
N GLN A 150 -21.60 17.75 3.95
CA GLN A 150 -22.99 17.59 4.39
C GLN A 150 -23.58 16.20 4.15
N GLY A 151 -22.92 15.38 3.33
CA GLY A 151 -23.31 14.01 3.01
C GLY A 151 -22.48 12.95 3.79
N LEU A 152 -22.03 11.93 3.08
CA LEU A 152 -21.13 10.89 3.62
C LEU A 152 -19.68 11.35 3.74
N ASN A 153 -19.33 12.48 3.15
CA ASN A 153 -18.00 13.09 3.17
C ASN A 153 -16.87 12.17 2.68
N TYR A 154 -17.17 11.22 1.78
CA TYR A 154 -16.17 10.29 1.28
C TYR A 154 -15.04 10.96 0.50
N GLY A 155 -15.28 12.17 -0.02
CA GLY A 155 -14.26 12.97 -0.70
C GLY A 155 -13.11 13.42 0.21
N ALA A 156 -13.36 13.58 1.52
CA ALA A 156 -12.36 13.98 2.51
C ALA A 156 -11.76 12.80 3.29
N TRP A 157 -12.43 11.64 3.31
CA TRP A 157 -11.95 10.48 4.06
C TRP A 157 -10.78 9.78 3.36
N PRO A 158 -9.83 9.20 4.12
CA PRO A 158 -8.82 8.32 3.55
C PRO A 158 -9.46 7.00 3.12
N LYS A 159 -8.88 6.33 2.13
CA LYS A 159 -9.36 5.03 1.63
C LYS A 159 -9.55 3.98 2.72
N ALA A 160 -8.74 4.05 3.79
CA ALA A 160 -8.81 3.15 4.93
C ALA A 160 -10.19 3.09 5.60
N LEU A 161 -10.92 4.20 5.61
CA LEU A 161 -12.21 4.35 6.27
C LEU A 161 -13.42 4.14 5.35
N LEU A 162 -13.18 3.98 4.05
CA LEU A 162 -14.26 3.78 3.08
C LEU A 162 -14.71 2.32 3.05
N PRO A 163 -16.03 2.06 2.96
CA PRO A 163 -16.56 0.72 2.72
C PRO A 163 -16.14 0.22 1.33
N PHE A 164 -15.39 -0.87 1.29
CA PHE A 164 -14.93 -1.48 0.05
C PHE A 164 -15.75 -2.70 -0.34
N HIS A 165 -16.20 -3.47 0.66
CA HIS A 165 -16.97 -4.69 0.40
C HIS A 165 -18.14 -4.82 1.37
N ARG A 166 -19.07 -5.71 0.98
CA ARG A 166 -20.16 -6.20 1.82
C ARG A 166 -19.94 -7.67 2.14
N HIS A 167 -19.99 -8.02 3.41
CA HIS A 167 -19.84 -9.37 3.90
C HIS A 167 -21.03 -9.70 4.80
N ASP A 168 -21.83 -10.70 4.45
CA ASP A 168 -23.06 -11.09 5.17
C ASP A 168 -23.96 -9.91 5.56
N GLY A 169 -24.16 -8.98 4.63
CA GLY A 169 -24.98 -7.79 4.84
C GLY A 169 -24.27 -6.65 5.60
N LYS A 170 -23.10 -6.88 6.19
CA LYS A 170 -22.30 -5.87 6.89
C LYS A 170 -21.29 -5.23 5.94
N LEU A 171 -21.10 -3.94 6.09
CA LEU A 171 -20.04 -3.23 5.38
C LEU A 171 -18.70 -3.47 6.02
N ARG A 172 -17.68 -3.66 5.22
CA ARG A 172 -16.30 -3.79 5.67
C ARG A 172 -15.44 -2.75 4.94
N THR A 173 -14.75 -1.93 5.71
CA THR A 173 -13.82 -0.92 5.20
C THR A 173 -12.53 -1.56 4.69
N ALA A 174 -11.76 -0.80 3.91
CA ALA A 174 -10.46 -1.28 3.44
C ALA A 174 -9.52 -1.65 4.61
N LEU A 175 -9.55 -0.91 5.72
CA LEU A 175 -8.77 -1.23 6.92
C LEU A 175 -9.20 -2.57 7.52
N GLU A 176 -10.50 -2.78 7.72
CA GLU A 176 -11.03 -4.04 8.26
C GLU A 176 -10.69 -5.24 7.36
N GLU A 177 -10.68 -5.06 6.03
CA GLU A 177 -10.22 -6.09 5.09
C GLU A 177 -8.74 -6.45 5.30
N HIS A 178 -7.89 -5.45 5.60
CA HIS A 178 -6.49 -5.71 5.92
C HIS A 178 -6.30 -6.46 7.24
N LEU A 179 -7.14 -6.19 8.24
CA LEU A 179 -7.14 -6.94 9.51
C LEU A 179 -7.52 -8.40 9.25
N ALA A 180 -8.67 -8.62 8.61
CA ALA A 180 -9.17 -9.96 8.28
C ALA A 180 -8.19 -10.78 7.42
N GLU A 181 -7.52 -10.14 6.45
CA GLU A 181 -6.51 -10.77 5.62
C GLU A 181 -5.24 -11.10 6.41
N GLY A 182 -4.77 -10.18 7.26
CA GLY A 182 -3.57 -10.35 8.07
C GLY A 182 -3.65 -11.55 9.01
N ALA A 183 -4.81 -11.78 9.62
CA ALA A 183 -5.05 -12.92 10.51
C ALA A 183 -4.80 -14.29 9.83
N GLN A 184 -4.96 -14.37 8.52
CA GLN A 184 -4.93 -15.63 7.80
C GLN A 184 -3.54 -16.06 7.29
N TYR A 185 -2.56 -15.11 7.24
CA TYR A 185 -1.21 -15.47 6.79
C TYR A 185 -0.06 -14.86 7.62
N ALA A 186 -0.37 -13.93 8.55
CA ALA A 186 0.64 -13.21 9.32
C ALA A 186 0.49 -13.37 10.85
N ALA A 187 -0.39 -14.27 11.32
CA ALA A 187 -0.50 -14.59 12.73
C ALA A 187 0.76 -15.35 13.20
N GLY A 188 1.46 -14.82 14.21
CA GLY A 188 2.62 -15.48 14.80
C GLY A 188 2.24 -16.71 15.64
N ALA A 189 3.23 -17.48 16.08
CA ALA A 189 3.05 -18.63 16.98
C ALA A 189 2.42 -18.21 18.33
N ASP A 190 2.57 -16.95 18.72
CA ASP A 190 1.96 -16.35 19.91
C ASP A 190 0.48 -15.98 19.72
N GLY A 191 -0.10 -16.28 18.55
CA GLY A 191 -1.46 -15.94 18.19
C GLY A 191 -1.68 -14.43 17.95
N VAL A 192 -0.60 -13.65 17.80
CA VAL A 192 -0.68 -12.21 17.58
C VAL A 192 -0.50 -11.86 16.10
N VAL A 193 -1.42 -11.09 15.57
CA VAL A 193 -1.38 -10.50 14.22
C VAL A 193 -0.88 -9.06 14.32
N ARG A 194 0.29 -8.80 13.76
CA ARG A 194 0.92 -7.47 13.84
C ARG A 194 0.69 -6.70 12.55
N LEU A 195 0.08 -5.52 12.67
CA LEU A 195 -0.13 -4.62 11.54
C LEU A 195 0.41 -3.23 11.85
N HIS A 196 0.94 -2.60 10.82
CA HIS A 196 1.39 -1.22 10.87
C HIS A 196 0.73 -0.44 9.74
N PHE A 197 -0.02 0.62 10.09
CA PHE A 197 -0.63 1.52 9.11
C PHE A 197 0.08 2.88 9.12
N THR A 198 0.42 3.38 7.93
CA THR A 198 0.82 4.78 7.80
C THR A 198 -0.39 5.61 7.44
N VAL A 199 -0.69 6.62 8.23
CA VAL A 199 -1.89 7.47 8.10
C VAL A 199 -1.51 8.95 8.11
N SER A 200 -2.38 9.81 7.60
CA SER A 200 -2.22 11.26 7.76
C SER A 200 -2.63 11.67 9.17
N THR A 201 -1.97 12.70 9.70
CA THR A 201 -2.15 13.16 11.09
C THR A 201 -3.62 13.46 11.42
N GLU A 202 -4.32 14.12 10.50
CA GLU A 202 -5.73 14.51 10.64
C GLU A 202 -6.68 13.32 10.73
N HIS A 203 -6.29 12.16 10.22
CA HIS A 203 -7.14 10.96 10.18
C HIS A 203 -6.87 9.97 11.33
N ILE A 204 -5.82 10.20 12.15
CA ILE A 204 -5.46 9.31 13.27
C ILE A 204 -6.66 9.06 14.21
N PRO A 205 -7.43 10.08 14.66
CA PRO A 205 -8.54 9.83 15.57
C PRO A 205 -9.61 8.91 14.98
N ALA A 206 -10.00 9.14 13.73
CA ALA A 206 -11.02 8.34 13.05
C ALA A 206 -10.54 6.90 12.78
N VAL A 207 -9.28 6.72 12.42
CA VAL A 207 -8.67 5.39 12.21
C VAL A 207 -8.61 4.62 13.54
N LYS A 208 -8.20 5.27 14.64
CA LYS A 208 -8.20 4.64 15.98
C LYS A 208 -9.60 4.20 16.39
N ALA A 209 -10.60 5.06 16.23
CA ALA A 209 -12.00 4.74 16.58
C ALA A 209 -12.52 3.53 15.76
N LEU A 210 -12.16 3.45 14.47
CA LEU A 210 -12.51 2.28 13.64
C LEU A 210 -11.82 1.01 14.15
N ILE A 211 -10.53 1.06 14.46
CA ILE A 211 -9.76 -0.07 15.00
C ILE A 211 -10.39 -0.56 16.31
N GLU A 212 -10.65 0.33 17.25
CA GLU A 212 -11.27 0.00 18.55
C GLU A 212 -12.63 -0.69 18.38
N LYS A 213 -13.40 -0.26 17.39
CA LYS A 213 -14.72 -0.84 17.08
C LYS A 213 -14.60 -2.21 16.40
N ALA A 214 -13.66 -2.36 15.46
CA ALA A 214 -13.58 -3.55 14.60
C ALA A 214 -12.83 -4.73 15.23
N VAL A 215 -11.76 -4.45 15.98
CA VAL A 215 -10.85 -5.46 16.52
C VAL A 215 -11.56 -6.53 17.35
N PRO A 216 -12.43 -6.24 18.33
CA PRO A 216 -13.02 -7.28 19.17
C PRO A 216 -13.77 -8.36 18.39
N ALA A 217 -14.51 -7.96 17.36
CA ALA A 217 -15.25 -8.90 16.52
C ALA A 217 -14.32 -9.77 15.65
N LEU A 218 -13.26 -9.16 15.10
CA LEU A 218 -12.29 -9.86 14.27
C LEU A 218 -11.39 -10.80 15.10
N GLU A 219 -11.03 -10.43 16.33
CA GLU A 219 -10.32 -11.31 17.25
C GLU A 219 -11.14 -12.57 17.57
N GLN A 220 -12.44 -12.39 17.81
CA GLN A 220 -13.34 -13.51 18.01
C GLN A 220 -13.51 -14.36 16.74
N GLU A 221 -13.66 -13.72 15.57
CA GLU A 221 -13.86 -14.40 14.28
C GLU A 221 -12.64 -15.26 13.91
N TYR A 222 -11.42 -14.72 14.10
CA TYR A 222 -10.19 -15.39 13.67
C TYR A 222 -9.42 -16.10 14.78
N GLY A 223 -9.86 -16.02 16.04
CA GLY A 223 -9.20 -16.67 17.17
C GLY A 223 -7.78 -16.15 17.43
N CYS A 224 -7.55 -14.87 17.21
CA CYS A 224 -6.24 -14.23 17.34
C CYS A 224 -6.32 -12.97 18.20
N ARG A 225 -5.19 -12.30 18.43
CA ARG A 225 -5.09 -10.95 18.99
C ARG A 225 -4.43 -10.03 17.99
N TYR A 226 -4.83 -8.76 17.96
CA TYR A 226 -4.20 -7.78 17.10
C TYR A 226 -3.26 -6.86 17.89
N ASP A 227 -2.07 -6.66 17.35
CA ASP A 227 -1.12 -5.62 17.75
C ASP A 227 -1.00 -4.62 16.58
N ILE A 228 -1.61 -3.45 16.73
CA ILE A 228 -1.75 -2.47 15.65
C ILE A 228 -1.03 -1.19 16.01
N SER A 229 -0.06 -0.82 15.18
CA SER A 229 0.66 0.43 15.29
C SER A 229 0.35 1.39 14.15
N LEU A 230 0.46 2.68 14.43
CA LEU A 230 0.25 3.75 13.45
C LEU A 230 1.49 4.63 13.37
N SER A 231 1.83 5.08 12.17
CA SER A 231 2.82 6.14 11.97
C SER A 231 2.33 7.16 10.94
N VAL A 232 3.01 8.30 10.90
CA VAL A 232 2.81 9.35 9.91
C VAL A 232 4.04 9.41 9.02
N GLN A 233 3.85 9.71 7.73
CA GLN A 233 4.99 9.98 6.85
C GLN A 233 5.84 11.09 7.44
N LYS A 234 7.15 10.88 7.50
CA LYS A 234 8.07 11.85 8.10
C LYS A 234 8.23 13.06 7.20
N PRO A 235 8.13 14.30 7.73
CA PRO A 235 8.38 15.52 6.97
C PRO A 235 9.78 15.59 6.33
N SER A 236 10.78 14.89 6.90
CA SER A 236 12.13 14.72 6.35
C SER A 236 12.17 14.07 4.96
N THR A 237 11.11 13.34 4.59
CA THR A 237 10.97 12.67 3.30
C THR A 237 10.22 13.49 2.26
N ASP A 238 9.79 14.70 2.61
CA ASP A 238 9.14 15.60 1.66
C ASP A 238 10.14 16.09 0.61
N THR A 239 9.64 16.39 -0.57
CA THR A 239 10.47 16.83 -1.69
C THR A 239 10.18 18.29 -2.04
N VAL A 240 11.23 19.00 -2.42
CA VAL A 240 11.10 20.34 -2.99
C VAL A 240 10.61 20.30 -4.43
N ALA A 241 10.23 21.45 -4.99
CA ALA A 241 9.82 21.59 -6.38
C ALA A 241 10.66 22.67 -7.09
N LEU A 242 10.75 22.58 -8.42
CA LEU A 242 11.30 23.64 -9.26
C LEU A 242 10.17 24.55 -9.77
N GLY A 243 10.44 25.86 -9.74
CA GLY A 243 9.65 26.85 -10.46
C GLY A 243 9.89 26.78 -11.98
N PRO A 244 9.10 27.51 -12.77
CA PRO A 244 9.28 27.61 -14.22
C PRO A 244 10.67 28.20 -14.62
N ASP A 245 11.29 28.94 -13.73
CA ASP A 245 12.63 29.52 -13.87
C ASP A 245 13.78 28.56 -13.52
N GLY A 246 13.45 27.31 -13.15
CA GLY A 246 14.41 26.32 -12.70
C GLY A 246 15.01 26.58 -11.30
N GLN A 247 14.43 27.51 -10.55
CA GLN A 247 14.81 27.77 -9.17
C GLN A 247 13.92 27.03 -8.19
N LEU A 248 14.31 27.04 -6.90
CA LEU A 248 13.51 26.47 -5.82
C LEU A 248 12.14 27.16 -5.77
N TYR A 249 11.09 26.38 -5.98
CA TYR A 249 9.73 26.91 -5.97
C TYR A 249 9.31 27.32 -4.55
N ARG A 250 8.69 28.50 -4.48
CA ARG A 250 8.18 29.08 -3.23
C ARG A 250 6.71 29.43 -3.37
N GLU A 251 5.98 29.24 -2.30
CA GLU A 251 4.60 29.67 -2.17
C GLU A 251 4.54 30.69 -1.03
N ASN A 252 4.00 31.87 -1.30
CA ASN A 252 3.96 32.98 -0.33
C ASN A 252 5.35 33.36 0.28
N GLY A 253 6.44 33.17 -0.46
CA GLY A 253 7.81 33.45 -0.01
C GLY A 253 8.50 32.31 0.74
N GLU A 254 7.76 31.24 1.14
CA GLU A 254 8.30 30.07 1.82
C GLU A 254 8.60 28.93 0.86
N ILE A 255 9.55 28.05 1.22
CA ILE A 255 9.86 26.85 0.43
C ILE A 255 8.62 25.96 0.37
N PHE A 256 8.21 25.61 -0.85
CA PHE A 256 7.12 24.68 -1.07
C PHE A 256 7.63 23.23 -1.02
N PHE A 257 7.00 22.42 -0.16
CA PHE A 257 7.28 21.01 -0.03
C PHE A 257 6.11 20.17 -0.52
N ARG A 258 6.42 19.08 -1.17
CA ARG A 258 5.45 18.08 -1.59
C ARG A 258 5.66 16.81 -0.80
N PRO A 259 4.60 16.23 -0.23
CA PRO A 259 4.68 14.89 0.35
C PRO A 259 5.22 13.90 -0.69
N GLY A 260 6.18 13.09 -0.30
CA GLY A 260 6.69 12.01 -1.14
C GLY A 260 5.63 10.95 -1.41
N GLY A 261 5.83 10.16 -2.49
CA GLY A 261 5.03 8.95 -2.72
C GLY A 261 5.40 7.81 -1.76
N HIS A 262 4.98 6.59 -2.08
CA HIS A 262 5.24 5.41 -1.22
C HIS A 262 6.73 5.19 -0.91
N GLY A 263 7.65 5.62 -1.79
CA GLY A 263 9.10 5.58 -1.51
C GLY A 263 9.52 6.40 -0.29
N ALA A 264 8.77 7.44 0.07
CA ALA A 264 9.01 8.23 1.27
C ALA A 264 8.76 7.45 2.57
N LEU A 265 8.02 6.34 2.50
CA LEU A 265 7.73 5.49 3.65
C LEU A 265 8.87 4.51 3.98
N ILE A 266 10.03 4.60 3.28
CA ILE A 266 11.20 3.77 3.55
C ILE A 266 11.70 3.96 5.00
N GLU A 267 11.62 5.17 5.54
CA GLU A 267 12.01 5.45 6.93
C GLU A 267 11.02 4.82 7.92
N ASN A 268 9.71 4.92 7.64
CA ASN A 268 8.69 4.24 8.45
C ASN A 268 8.86 2.72 8.41
N LEU A 269 9.19 2.16 7.24
CA LEU A 269 9.48 0.73 7.07
C LEU A 269 10.70 0.30 7.88
N GLY A 270 11.77 1.11 7.89
CA GLY A 270 13.00 0.84 8.62
C GLY A 270 12.84 0.83 10.15
N GLU A 271 11.78 1.42 10.67
CA GLU A 271 11.46 1.44 12.11
C GLU A 271 10.59 0.25 12.57
N ILE A 272 10.09 -0.54 11.62
CA ILE A 272 9.27 -1.71 11.95
C ILE A 272 10.19 -2.86 12.38
N ASP A 273 10.04 -3.28 13.63
CA ASP A 273 10.72 -4.46 14.16
C ASP A 273 9.97 -5.74 13.74
N GLY A 274 10.56 -6.49 12.81
CA GLY A 274 9.99 -7.73 12.28
C GLY A 274 10.98 -8.50 11.41
N ASP A 275 10.91 -9.83 11.44
CA ASP A 275 11.75 -10.71 10.62
C ASP A 275 11.32 -10.68 9.15
N VAL A 276 10.01 -10.58 8.91
CA VAL A 276 9.40 -10.41 7.59
C VAL A 276 8.31 -9.36 7.64
N ILE A 277 8.35 -8.43 6.68
CA ILE A 277 7.36 -7.37 6.56
C ILE A 277 6.63 -7.52 5.22
N PHE A 278 5.34 -7.80 5.26
CA PHE A 278 4.49 -7.75 4.08
C PHE A 278 4.00 -6.34 3.84
N ILE A 279 4.31 -5.77 2.69
CA ILE A 279 3.82 -4.46 2.29
C ILE A 279 2.64 -4.65 1.33
N LYS A 280 1.51 -4.01 1.61
CA LYS A 280 0.34 -4.04 0.74
C LYS A 280 -0.42 -2.72 0.80
N ASN A 281 -0.74 -2.13 -0.34
CA ASN A 281 -1.49 -0.88 -0.39
C ASN A 281 -2.90 -1.06 0.17
N ILE A 282 -3.43 0.00 0.79
CA ILE A 282 -4.74 0.02 1.45
C ILE A 282 -5.92 -0.39 0.55
N ASP A 283 -5.85 -0.11 -0.74
CA ASP A 283 -6.89 -0.40 -1.72
C ASP A 283 -6.73 -1.75 -2.44
N ASN A 284 -5.66 -2.50 -2.16
CA ASN A 284 -5.42 -3.82 -2.75
C ASN A 284 -6.09 -4.95 -1.94
N VAL A 285 -7.35 -4.83 -1.66
CA VAL A 285 -8.14 -5.81 -0.90
C VAL A 285 -9.16 -6.50 -1.77
N VAL A 286 -9.56 -7.68 -1.37
CA VAL A 286 -10.56 -8.50 -2.07
C VAL A 286 -11.64 -8.98 -1.09
N PRO A 287 -12.89 -9.17 -1.56
CA PRO A 287 -13.94 -9.73 -0.72
C PRO A 287 -13.63 -11.18 -0.31
N ASP A 288 -14.27 -11.64 0.76
CA ASP A 288 -14.04 -12.97 1.34
C ASP A 288 -14.14 -14.10 0.32
N SER A 289 -15.08 -14.00 -0.63
CA SER A 289 -15.27 -14.99 -1.70
C SER A 289 -14.05 -15.18 -2.62
N ARG A 290 -13.13 -14.21 -2.64
CA ARG A 290 -11.90 -14.25 -3.46
C ARG A 290 -10.64 -14.30 -2.61
N ARG A 291 -10.74 -14.35 -1.28
CA ARG A 291 -9.60 -14.24 -0.37
C ARG A 291 -8.72 -15.49 -0.34
N ALA A 292 -9.28 -16.67 -0.53
CA ALA A 292 -8.54 -17.94 -0.44
C ALA A 292 -7.28 -17.97 -1.31
N SER A 293 -7.38 -17.56 -2.57
CA SER A 293 -6.21 -17.48 -3.46
C SER A 293 -5.19 -16.43 -3.01
N THR A 294 -5.65 -15.29 -2.52
CA THR A 294 -4.75 -14.25 -1.97
C THR A 294 -3.94 -14.79 -0.80
N ILE A 295 -4.57 -15.53 0.12
CA ILE A 295 -3.90 -16.11 1.29
C ILE A 295 -2.88 -17.18 0.86
N GLU A 296 -3.28 -18.09 -0.04
CA GLU A 296 -2.37 -19.13 -0.57
C GLU A 296 -1.12 -18.51 -1.18
N TYR A 297 -1.30 -17.54 -2.09
CA TYR A 297 -0.16 -16.90 -2.75
C TYR A 297 0.66 -15.98 -1.83
N LYS A 298 0.06 -15.38 -0.80
CA LYS A 298 0.83 -14.64 0.21
C LYS A 298 1.71 -15.58 1.04
N LYS A 299 1.18 -16.72 1.45
CA LYS A 299 1.97 -17.76 2.14
C LYS A 299 3.07 -18.33 1.24
N ALA A 300 2.75 -18.63 -0.02
CA ALA A 300 3.74 -19.10 -0.99
C ALA A 300 4.87 -18.07 -1.21
N LEU A 301 4.52 -16.77 -1.35
CA LEU A 301 5.50 -15.69 -1.46
C LEU A 301 6.41 -15.62 -0.22
N GLY A 302 5.83 -15.74 0.98
CA GLY A 302 6.59 -15.82 2.23
C GLY A 302 7.54 -17.01 2.24
N GLY A 303 7.07 -18.17 1.79
CA GLY A 303 7.89 -19.40 1.70
C GLY A 303 9.06 -19.26 0.72
N VAL A 304 8.83 -18.67 -0.45
CA VAL A 304 9.90 -18.35 -1.41
C VAL A 304 10.95 -17.44 -0.77
N LEU A 305 10.51 -16.38 -0.09
CA LEU A 305 11.42 -15.45 0.61
C LEU A 305 12.26 -16.17 1.66
N VAL A 306 11.63 -16.97 2.52
CA VAL A 306 12.32 -17.72 3.59
C VAL A 306 13.32 -18.72 3.02
N GLU A 307 12.96 -19.48 2.01
CA GLU A 307 13.87 -20.42 1.36
C GLU A 307 15.05 -19.71 0.71
N THR A 308 14.80 -18.65 -0.05
CA THR A 308 15.85 -17.86 -0.71
C THR A 308 16.81 -17.24 0.30
N ARG A 309 16.28 -16.66 1.40
CA ARG A 309 17.08 -16.09 2.47
C ARG A 309 17.97 -17.15 3.14
N ARG A 310 17.41 -18.34 3.44
CA ARG A 310 18.18 -19.45 4.00
C ARG A 310 19.34 -19.87 3.08
N GLN A 311 19.13 -19.89 1.79
CA GLN A 311 20.18 -20.18 0.82
C GLN A 311 21.25 -19.08 0.79
N ILE A 312 20.87 -17.80 0.81
CA ILE A 312 21.80 -16.67 0.88
C ILE A 312 22.65 -16.80 2.16
N ASP A 313 22.03 -17.01 3.32
CA ASP A 313 22.70 -17.11 4.60
C ASP A 313 23.66 -18.32 4.61
N HIS A 314 23.28 -19.43 4.03
CA HIS A 314 24.13 -20.61 3.86
C HIS A 314 25.40 -20.27 3.04
N TRP A 315 25.25 -19.68 1.86
CA TRP A 315 26.37 -19.33 0.99
C TRP A 315 27.29 -18.27 1.61
N LEU A 316 26.70 -17.26 2.25
CA LEU A 316 27.48 -16.24 2.97
C LEU A 316 28.23 -16.84 4.16
N GLY A 317 27.62 -17.76 4.91
CA GLY A 317 28.28 -18.48 5.99
C GLY A 317 29.49 -19.28 5.49
N LEU A 318 29.34 -20.00 4.39
CA LEU A 318 30.39 -20.79 3.81
C LEU A 318 31.56 -19.92 3.29
N LEU A 319 31.27 -18.82 2.59
CA LEU A 319 32.28 -17.87 2.09
C LEU A 319 33.05 -17.15 3.20
N ARG A 320 32.45 -16.98 4.37
CA ARG A 320 33.11 -16.35 5.53
C ARG A 320 34.05 -17.29 6.29
N THR A 321 33.78 -18.59 6.21
CA THR A 321 34.48 -19.59 7.05
C THR A 321 35.52 -20.41 6.29
N SER A 322 35.47 -20.43 4.95
CA SER A 322 36.37 -21.24 4.12
C SER A 322 36.55 -20.63 2.73
N LEU A 323 37.58 -21.08 2.01
CA LEU A 323 37.72 -20.91 0.57
C LEU A 323 36.99 -22.08 -0.09
N PRO A 324 35.83 -21.85 -0.74
CA PRO A 324 35.08 -22.92 -1.36
C PRO A 324 35.82 -23.51 -2.55
N SER A 325 35.59 -24.79 -2.83
CA SER A 325 36.12 -25.44 -4.03
C SER A 325 35.41 -24.87 -5.29
N ARG A 326 36.05 -25.05 -6.47
CA ARG A 326 35.51 -24.61 -7.77
C ARG A 326 34.06 -25.08 -8.02
N PRO A 327 33.68 -26.34 -7.76
CA PRO A 327 32.29 -26.77 -7.90
C PRO A 327 31.33 -25.95 -7.08
N VAL A 328 31.66 -25.67 -5.82
CA VAL A 328 30.81 -24.88 -4.90
C VAL A 328 30.68 -23.42 -5.38
N LEU A 329 31.78 -22.83 -5.87
CA LEU A 329 31.73 -21.49 -6.49
C LEU A 329 30.80 -21.46 -7.72
N ASN A 330 30.80 -22.50 -8.54
CA ASN A 330 29.87 -22.62 -9.65
C ASN A 330 28.42 -22.73 -9.18
N GLU A 331 28.12 -23.50 -8.11
CA GLU A 331 26.78 -23.58 -7.52
C GLU A 331 26.32 -22.20 -7.00
N ILE A 332 27.20 -21.41 -6.39
CA ILE A 332 26.91 -20.03 -5.98
C ILE A 332 26.60 -19.15 -7.19
N LEU A 333 27.40 -19.24 -8.25
CA LEU A 333 27.17 -18.47 -9.49
C LEU A 333 25.85 -18.86 -10.16
N ASP A 334 25.51 -20.14 -10.18
CA ASP A 334 24.23 -20.64 -10.68
C ASP A 334 23.07 -20.11 -9.84
N PHE A 335 23.20 -20.13 -8.51
CA PHE A 335 22.21 -19.55 -7.60
C PHE A 335 22.01 -18.04 -7.82
N LEU A 336 23.11 -17.28 -7.98
CA LEU A 336 23.03 -15.85 -8.29
C LEU A 336 22.32 -15.60 -9.62
N ARG A 337 22.66 -16.39 -10.67
CA ARG A 337 22.09 -16.24 -12.01
C ARG A 337 20.63 -16.66 -12.06
N ASP A 338 20.31 -17.87 -11.57
CA ASP A 338 19.04 -18.54 -11.83
C ASP A 338 17.96 -18.25 -10.76
N THR A 339 18.40 -17.95 -9.53
CA THR A 339 17.47 -17.66 -8.42
C THR A 339 17.38 -16.16 -8.14
N LEU A 340 18.50 -15.45 -8.10
CA LEU A 340 18.53 -14.02 -7.79
C LEU A 340 18.55 -13.14 -9.03
N PHE A 341 18.69 -13.70 -10.23
CA PHE A 341 18.80 -12.98 -11.51
C PHE A 341 19.95 -11.96 -11.55
N ILE A 342 21.01 -12.23 -10.77
CA ILE A 342 22.21 -11.39 -10.71
C ILE A 342 23.24 -11.93 -11.69
N ARG A 343 23.66 -11.09 -12.65
CA ARG A 343 24.77 -11.40 -13.55
C ARG A 343 26.06 -10.80 -12.97
N VAL A 344 27.07 -11.63 -12.76
CA VAL A 344 28.40 -11.20 -12.34
C VAL A 344 29.23 -10.94 -13.61
N PRO A 345 29.57 -9.66 -13.90
CA PRO A 345 30.35 -9.34 -15.09
C PRO A 345 31.72 -10.04 -15.01
N GLY A 346 32.13 -10.69 -16.12
CA GLY A 346 33.42 -11.34 -16.23
C GLY A 346 33.56 -12.67 -15.47
N ALA A 347 32.49 -13.21 -14.87
CA ALA A 347 32.57 -14.48 -14.14
C ALA A 347 33.17 -15.65 -14.94
N SER A 348 32.95 -15.68 -16.26
CA SER A 348 33.51 -16.69 -17.15
C SER A 348 35.03 -16.52 -17.46
N ALA A 349 35.57 -15.36 -17.10
CA ALA A 349 36.99 -15.02 -17.34
C ALA A 349 37.78 -14.87 -16.02
N MET A 350 37.14 -15.14 -14.88
CA MET A 350 37.84 -15.16 -13.59
C MET A 350 38.57 -16.46 -13.42
N ASP A 351 39.88 -16.36 -13.16
CA ASP A 351 40.69 -17.48 -12.70
C ASP A 351 40.28 -17.90 -11.28
N ASP A 352 40.69 -19.11 -10.89
CA ASP A 352 40.36 -19.71 -9.57
C ASP A 352 40.85 -18.87 -8.39
#